data_46d9dfd8d1ae5696e06fb29898f7e174
#
_entry.id   46d9dfd8d1ae5696e06fb29898f7e174
#
_cell.length_a   1.000
_cell.length_b   1.000
_cell.length_c   1.000
_cell.angle_alpha   90.00
_cell.angle_beta   90.00
_cell.angle_gamma   90.00
#
_symmetry.space_group_name_H-M   'P 1'
#
loop_
_entity.id
_entity.type
_entity.pdbx_description
1 polymer ?
#
loop_
_entity_poly.entity_id
_entity_poly.type
_entity_poly.pdbx_seq_one_letter_code
_entity_poly.pdbx_strand_id
1 'polypeptide(L)'
;MTSFNKVILLGNLTRDPEVRYTPNGSAVASFAIAVNRKYKQGEETKEEVSYIDIVVFGKQAENCGQYLNKGDGALIEGRLQQRRWEDKDSGQKRSKVEVAAQSVTFMPKRSGSGAGQAGGQGRPEPVPEAPVDEGDIPF
;
A
#
# COMPACT_ATOMS: atom_id res chain seq x y z
N MET A 1 -7.82 -4.52 30.27
CA MET A 1 -7.54 -5.30 29.05
C MET A 1 -6.40 -4.68 28.26
N THR A 2 -5.51 -5.49 27.80
CA THR A 2 -4.33 -5.03 27.07
C THR A 2 -4.42 -5.48 25.62
N SER A 3 -4.20 -4.54 24.71
CA SER A 3 -4.28 -4.85 23.28
C SER A 3 -3.15 -4.17 22.53
N PHE A 4 -2.76 -4.79 21.44
CA PHE A 4 -1.76 -4.22 20.56
C PHE A 4 -2.13 -4.59 19.12
N ASN A 5 -2.09 -3.59 18.22
CA ASN A 5 -2.56 -3.81 16.87
C ASN A 5 -1.72 -2.95 15.93
N LYS A 6 -0.85 -3.57 15.18
CA LYS A 6 0.01 -2.83 14.27
C LYS A 6 0.26 -3.65 13.01
N VAL A 7 0.18 -2.99 11.87
CA VAL A 7 0.40 -3.61 10.57
C VAL A 7 1.37 -2.75 9.78
N ILE A 8 2.32 -3.40 9.15
CA ILE A 8 3.27 -2.73 8.25
C ILE A 8 3.28 -3.51 6.95
N LEU A 9 2.96 -2.84 5.85
CA LEU A 9 2.84 -3.49 4.56
C LEU A 9 3.54 -2.67 3.48
N LEU A 10 4.17 -3.37 2.56
CA LEU A 10 4.75 -2.74 1.38
C LEU A 10 4.18 -3.47 0.17
N GLY A 11 3.54 -2.73 -0.70
CA GLY A 11 2.94 -3.32 -1.87
C GLY A 11 2.67 -2.28 -2.93
N ASN A 12 2.00 -2.73 -4.00
CA ASN A 12 1.69 -1.85 -5.12
C ASN A 12 0.19 -1.66 -5.21
N LEU A 13 -0.22 -0.45 -5.52
CA LEU A 13 -1.64 -0.15 -5.64
C LEU A 13 -2.25 -0.92 -6.81
N THR A 14 -3.42 -1.47 -6.58
CA THR A 14 -4.13 -2.21 -7.63
C THR A 14 -5.08 -1.31 -8.41
N ARG A 15 -5.32 -0.10 -7.91
CA ARG A 15 -6.16 0.87 -8.58
C ARG A 15 -5.79 2.25 -8.05
N ASP A 16 -6.26 3.28 -8.75
CA ASP A 16 -6.03 4.64 -8.29
C ASP A 16 -6.79 4.85 -6.98
N PRO A 17 -6.22 5.62 -6.05
CA PRO A 17 -6.92 5.91 -4.80
C PRO A 17 -8.20 6.67 -5.07
N GLU A 18 -9.23 6.31 -4.33
CA GLU A 18 -10.51 7.03 -4.38
C GLU A 18 -10.59 7.94 -3.18
N VAL A 19 -10.70 9.23 -3.42
CA VAL A 19 -10.72 10.22 -2.34
C VAL A 19 -12.14 10.76 -2.18
N ARG A 20 -12.63 10.73 -0.96
CA ARG A 20 -13.92 11.26 -0.61
C ARG A 20 -13.78 12.18 0.59
N TYR A 21 -14.79 12.99 0.80
CA TYR A 21 -14.79 13.90 1.93
C TYR A 21 -15.98 13.58 2.81
N THR A 22 -15.72 13.54 4.13
CA THR A 22 -16.79 13.33 5.09
C THR A 22 -17.60 14.60 5.24
N PRO A 23 -18.78 14.54 5.89
CA PRO A 23 -19.54 15.76 6.14
C PRO A 23 -18.78 16.81 6.93
N ASN A 24 -17.77 16.38 7.70
CA ASN A 24 -16.91 17.31 8.43
C ASN A 24 -15.86 17.97 7.56
N GLY A 25 -15.75 17.56 6.30
CA GLY A 25 -14.72 18.09 5.44
C GLY A 25 -13.40 17.37 5.49
N SER A 26 -13.34 16.23 6.17
CA SER A 26 -12.10 15.44 6.23
C SER A 26 -11.97 14.54 5.03
N ALA A 27 -10.77 14.45 4.51
CA ALA A 27 -10.49 13.60 3.35
C ALA A 27 -10.33 12.16 3.79
N VAL A 28 -10.84 11.24 2.98
CA VAL A 28 -10.68 9.80 3.18
C VAL A 28 -10.31 9.20 1.85
N ALA A 29 -9.19 8.49 1.82
CA ALA A 29 -8.74 7.81 0.60
C ALA A 29 -8.84 6.32 0.80
N SER A 30 -9.34 5.63 -0.21
CA SER A 30 -9.46 4.18 -0.21
C SER A 30 -8.75 3.59 -1.40
N PHE A 31 -7.98 2.56 -1.17
CA PHE A 31 -7.34 1.83 -2.26
C PHE A 31 -6.97 0.45 -1.74
N ALA A 32 -6.49 -0.39 -2.63
CA ALA A 32 -6.03 -1.72 -2.26
C ALA A 32 -4.62 -1.88 -2.76
N ILE A 33 -3.81 -2.59 -1.99
CA ILE A 33 -2.45 -2.90 -2.41
C ILE A 33 -2.32 -4.40 -2.60
N ALA A 34 -1.46 -4.77 -3.52
CA ALA A 34 -1.11 -6.17 -3.75
C ALA A 34 0.24 -6.42 -3.11
N VAL A 35 0.26 -7.38 -2.21
CA VAL A 35 1.47 -7.77 -1.51
C VAL A 35 1.85 -9.15 -1.99
N ASN A 36 2.99 -9.26 -2.62
CA ASN A 36 3.45 -10.52 -3.20
C ASN A 36 4.33 -11.25 -2.21
N ARG A 37 4.20 -12.55 -2.21
CA ARG A 37 5.03 -13.39 -1.37
C ARG A 37 5.47 -14.58 -2.20
N LYS A 38 6.77 -14.85 -2.18
CA LYS A 38 7.32 -16.00 -2.86
C LYS A 38 7.80 -16.99 -1.81
N TYR A 39 7.54 -18.26 -2.04
CA TYR A 39 7.97 -19.27 -1.12
C TYR A 39 8.29 -20.55 -1.88
N LYS A 40 9.11 -21.37 -1.26
CA LYS A 40 9.47 -22.64 -1.84
C LYS A 40 8.67 -23.75 -1.22
N GLN A 41 8.15 -24.62 -2.07
CA GLN A 41 7.48 -25.82 -1.62
C GLN A 41 8.11 -26.98 -2.36
N GLY A 42 8.95 -27.73 -1.67
CA GLY A 42 9.73 -28.75 -2.32
C GLY A 42 10.75 -28.10 -3.22
N GLU A 43 10.72 -28.45 -4.49
CA GLU A 43 11.63 -27.86 -5.46
C GLU A 43 11.00 -26.77 -6.27
N GLU A 44 9.74 -26.47 -6.00
CA GLU A 44 9.02 -25.46 -6.76
C GLU A 44 9.01 -24.15 -6.01
N THR A 45 9.09 -23.06 -6.77
CA THR A 45 8.91 -21.72 -6.22
C THR A 45 7.50 -21.30 -6.54
N LYS A 46 6.76 -20.96 -5.51
CA LYS A 46 5.37 -20.52 -5.66
C LYS A 46 5.23 -19.08 -5.28
N GLU A 47 4.25 -18.45 -5.86
CA GLU A 47 4.00 -17.04 -5.61
C GLU A 47 2.56 -16.87 -5.16
N GLU A 48 2.39 -16.03 -4.15
CA GLU A 48 1.08 -15.77 -3.59
C GLU A 48 0.90 -14.27 -3.53
N VAL A 49 -0.29 -13.80 -3.90
CA VAL A 49 -0.60 -12.37 -3.87
C VAL A 49 -1.76 -12.16 -2.93
N SER A 50 -1.58 -11.24 -1.99
CA SER A 50 -2.64 -10.83 -1.08
C SER A 50 -3.10 -9.44 -1.44
N TYR A 51 -4.41 -9.23 -1.50
CA TYR A 51 -4.98 -7.92 -1.78
C TYR A 51 -5.56 -7.38 -0.50
N ILE A 52 -5.07 -6.23 -0.08
CA ILE A 52 -5.42 -5.68 1.22
C ILE A 52 -5.97 -4.28 1.03
N ASP A 53 -7.15 -4.06 1.60
CA ASP A 53 -7.80 -2.75 1.51
C ASP A 53 -7.21 -1.80 2.52
N ILE A 54 -6.93 -0.58 2.08
CA ILE A 54 -6.30 0.44 2.88
C ILE A 54 -7.21 1.66 2.93
N VAL A 55 -7.34 2.25 4.10
CA VAL A 55 -8.09 3.49 4.29
C VAL A 55 -7.15 4.49 4.94
N VAL A 56 -7.09 5.69 4.37
CA VAL A 56 -6.23 6.76 4.86
C VAL A 56 -7.10 7.97 5.14
N PHE A 57 -6.78 8.68 6.21
CA PHE A 57 -7.58 9.83 6.63
C PHE A 57 -6.77 11.11 6.64
N GLY A 58 -7.43 12.23 6.43
CA GLY A 58 -6.84 13.54 6.62
C GLY A 58 -5.91 13.96 5.52
N LYS A 59 -4.89 14.69 5.88
CA LYS A 59 -3.94 15.24 4.92
C LYS A 59 -3.26 14.17 4.10
N GLN A 60 -2.95 13.06 4.72
CA GLN A 60 -2.32 11.96 3.99
C GLN A 60 -3.26 11.40 2.93
N ALA A 61 -4.56 11.43 3.18
CA ALA A 61 -5.52 10.97 2.18
C ALA A 61 -5.47 11.85 0.95
N GLU A 62 -5.39 13.16 1.14
CA GLU A 62 -5.27 14.07 0.02
C GLU A 62 -3.98 13.82 -0.76
N ASN A 63 -2.88 13.61 -0.04
CA ASN A 63 -1.61 13.35 -0.68
C ASN A 63 -1.65 12.05 -1.48
N CYS A 64 -2.30 11.02 -0.95
CA CYS A 64 -2.44 9.76 -1.66
C CYS A 64 -3.19 9.96 -2.97
N GLY A 65 -4.28 10.74 -2.92
CA GLY A 65 -5.05 10.99 -4.12
C GLY A 65 -4.30 11.80 -5.16
N GLN A 66 -3.39 12.64 -4.70
CA GLN A 66 -2.63 13.51 -5.58
C GLN A 66 -1.44 12.82 -6.23
N TYR A 67 -0.77 11.95 -5.51
CA TYR A 67 0.53 11.45 -5.94
C TYR A 67 0.57 9.97 -6.23
N LEU A 68 -0.37 9.19 -5.74
CA LEU A 68 -0.36 7.75 -5.96
C LEU A 68 -1.27 7.37 -7.10
N ASN A 69 -0.82 6.42 -7.89
CA ASN A 69 -1.58 5.88 -9.01
C ASN A 69 -1.49 4.37 -9.00
N LYS A 70 -2.37 3.76 -9.77
CA LYS A 70 -2.34 2.31 -9.93
C LYS A 70 -0.93 1.87 -10.32
N GLY A 71 -0.41 0.88 -9.63
CA GLY A 71 0.91 0.33 -9.89
C GLY A 71 2.02 0.91 -9.04
N ASP A 72 1.78 2.05 -8.39
CA ASP A 72 2.79 2.67 -7.56
C ASP A 72 3.01 1.87 -6.29
N GLY A 73 4.23 1.93 -5.77
CA GLY A 73 4.54 1.28 -4.50
C GLY A 73 4.26 2.19 -3.33
N ALA A 74 3.83 1.59 -2.23
CA ALA A 74 3.55 2.35 -1.02
C ALA A 74 3.87 1.50 0.19
N LEU A 75 4.47 2.13 1.18
CA LEU A 75 4.72 1.51 2.48
C LEU A 75 3.65 2.02 3.43
N ILE A 76 2.85 1.10 3.94
CA ILE A 76 1.72 1.43 4.78
C ILE A 76 2.02 1.00 6.21
N GLU A 77 1.82 1.88 7.14
CA GLU A 77 1.94 1.57 8.54
C GLU A 77 0.65 1.99 9.22
N GLY A 78 0.03 1.07 9.94
CA GLY A 78 -1.23 1.37 10.58
C GLY A 78 -1.70 0.22 11.44
N ARG A 79 -3.01 0.02 11.48
CA ARG A 79 -3.59 -1.02 12.29
C ARG A 79 -4.71 -1.70 11.53
N LEU A 80 -4.98 -2.93 11.90
CA LEU A 80 -6.13 -3.63 11.35
C LEU A 80 -7.40 -3.07 11.98
N GLN A 81 -8.41 -2.94 11.14
CA GLN A 81 -9.68 -2.40 11.59
C GLN A 81 -10.78 -3.25 11.00
N GLN A 82 -11.72 -3.64 11.82
CA GLN A 82 -12.87 -4.37 11.36
C GLN A 82 -14.04 -3.42 11.26
N ARG A 83 -14.60 -3.34 10.06
CA ARG A 83 -15.79 -2.54 9.82
C ARG A 83 -16.98 -3.46 9.78
N ARG A 84 -18.05 -3.05 10.41
CA ARG A 84 -19.29 -3.80 10.41
C ARG A 84 -20.42 -2.89 9.99
N TRP A 85 -21.29 -3.43 9.17
CA TRP A 85 -22.47 -2.68 8.73
C TRP A 85 -23.56 -3.67 8.40
N GLU A 86 -24.77 -3.14 8.24
CA GLU A 86 -25.90 -3.93 7.88
C GLU A 86 -26.28 -3.60 6.43
N ASP A 87 -26.44 -4.65 5.63
CA ASP A 87 -26.83 -4.48 4.25
C ASP A 87 -28.29 -4.05 4.21
N LYS A 88 -28.56 -2.89 3.62
CA LYS A 88 -29.91 -2.34 3.61
C LYS A 88 -30.85 -3.16 2.75
N ASP A 89 -30.33 -3.81 1.73
CA ASP A 89 -31.18 -4.58 0.82
C ASP A 89 -31.61 -5.92 1.41
N SER A 90 -30.70 -6.60 2.05
CA SER A 90 -30.95 -7.94 2.56
C SER A 90 -31.11 -8.00 4.06
N GLY A 91 -30.73 -6.93 4.77
CA GLY A 91 -30.75 -6.93 6.22
C GLY A 91 -29.67 -7.77 6.85
N GLN A 92 -28.74 -8.28 6.05
CA GLN A 92 -27.66 -9.10 6.57
C GLN A 92 -26.57 -8.25 7.16
N LYS A 93 -25.99 -8.75 8.23
CA LYS A 93 -24.86 -8.09 8.84
C LYS A 93 -23.60 -8.50 8.09
N ARG A 94 -22.78 -7.51 7.78
CA ARG A 94 -21.56 -7.76 7.04
C ARG A 94 -20.40 -7.17 7.77
N SER A 95 -19.23 -7.74 7.53
CA SER A 95 -18.01 -7.24 8.15
C SER A 95 -16.88 -7.30 7.13
N LYS A 96 -15.90 -6.46 7.36
CA LYS A 96 -14.76 -6.38 6.48
C LYS A 96 -13.55 -5.95 7.28
N VAL A 97 -12.42 -6.57 7.01
CA VAL A 97 -11.16 -6.20 7.65
C VAL A 97 -10.36 -5.36 6.68
N GLU A 98 -9.88 -4.24 7.14
CA GLU A 98 -9.08 -3.35 6.33
C GLU A 98 -7.99 -2.74 7.22
N VAL A 99 -7.05 -2.05 6.60
CA VAL A 99 -5.97 -1.40 7.34
C VAL A 99 -6.25 0.09 7.40
N ALA A 100 -6.34 0.61 8.60
CA ALA A 100 -6.45 2.05 8.81
C ALA A 100 -5.04 2.59 8.89
N ALA A 101 -4.60 3.25 7.83
CA ALA A 101 -3.22 3.70 7.73
C ALA A 101 -2.98 4.92 8.60
N GLN A 102 -1.90 4.88 9.35
CA GLN A 102 -1.45 6.01 10.15
C GLN A 102 -0.35 6.76 9.41
N SER A 103 0.38 6.05 8.56
CA SER A 103 1.49 6.63 7.82
C SER A 103 1.58 5.94 6.47
N VAL A 104 1.70 6.72 5.42
CA VAL A 104 1.87 6.22 4.06
C VAL A 104 3.14 6.83 3.50
N THR A 105 4.09 5.98 3.14
CA THR A 105 5.34 6.43 2.55
C THR A 105 5.32 6.03 1.08
N PHE A 106 5.49 7.02 0.22
CA PHE A 106 5.46 6.77 -1.22
C PHE A 106 6.81 6.24 -1.65
N MET A 107 6.80 5.13 -2.38
CA MET A 107 8.04 4.58 -2.89
C MET A 107 8.43 5.31 -4.17
N PRO A 108 9.73 5.33 -4.48
CA PRO A 108 10.15 5.95 -5.74
C PRO A 108 9.48 5.27 -6.92
N LYS A 109 9.09 6.06 -7.91
CA LYS A 109 8.47 5.51 -9.11
C LYS A 109 9.52 4.78 -9.92
N ARG A 110 9.13 3.67 -10.46
CA ARG A 110 10.04 2.91 -11.28
C ARG A 110 9.96 3.40 -12.69
N SER A 111 10.90 3.29 -13.26
CA SER A 111 10.89 3.52 -14.51
C SER A 111 10.49 4.41 -15.22
N GLY A 112 10.62 4.21 -15.46
CA GLY A 112 10.43 4.68 -16.08
C GLY A 112 10.07 5.65 -16.29
N SER A 113 9.99 5.63 -15.98
CA SER A 113 9.60 6.41 -15.92
C SER A 113 10.33 7.32 -15.65
N GLY A 114 10.69 7.09 -15.68
CA GLY A 114 11.10 7.91 -15.57
C GLY A 114 11.72 8.57 -15.68
N ALA A 115 11.83 8.26 -15.87
CA ALA A 115 12.26 8.92 -15.96
C ALA A 115 12.82 9.66 -15.87
N GLY A 116 12.88 9.41 -16.00
CA GLY A 116 13.23 10.09 -15.99
C GLY A 116 13.81 10.73 -15.56
N GLN A 117 13.76 10.63 -15.41
CA GLN A 117 14.10 11.33 -15.03
C GLN A 117 14.93 11.76 -14.72
N ALA A 118 14.98 11.53 -14.93
CA ALA A 118 15.56 11.99 -14.74
C ALA A 118 16.38 12.34 -14.48
N GLY A 119 16.40 12.18 -14.69
CA GLY A 119 16.95 12.49 -14.53
C GLY A 119 17.81 12.55 -14.28
N GLY A 120 17.92 12.32 -14.39
CA GLY A 120 18.52 12.36 -14.20
C GLY A 120 19.49 12.39 -13.87
N GLN A 121 19.54 12.45 -13.80
CA GLN A 121 20.33 12.66 -13.47
C GLN A 121 21.12 12.13 -13.10
N GLY A 122 21.33 11.65 -13.20
CA GLY A 122 21.85 11.17 -12.84
C GLY A 122 22.45 10.47 -12.37
N ARG A 123 22.60 10.12 -12.19
CA ARG A 123 23.07 9.54 -11.69
C ARG A 123 23.37 8.61 -11.43
N PRO A 124 23.69 8.30 -11.53
CA PRO A 124 23.87 7.43 -11.23
C PRO A 124 24.20 6.64 -10.65
N GLU A 125 24.28 6.32 -10.48
CA GLU A 125 24.49 5.71 -9.96
C GLU A 125 24.63 4.80 -9.52
N PRO A 126 24.90 4.66 -9.63
CA PRO A 126 24.94 3.86 -9.20
C PRO A 126 25.00 3.01 -8.59
N VAL A 127 25.00 2.79 -8.53
CA VAL A 127 24.94 2.16 -7.92
C VAL A 127 25.05 1.23 -7.54
N PRO A 128 25.26 1.07 -7.55
CA PRO A 128 25.23 0.24 -7.17
C PRO A 128 25.26 -0.59 -6.60
N GLU A 129 25.23 -0.71 -6.66
CA GLU A 129 25.15 -1.30 -6.10
C GLU A 129 24.94 -2.15 -5.68
N ALA A 130 25.09 -2.31 -5.84
CA ALA A 130 24.77 -2.99 -5.44
C ALA A 130 24.68 -3.86 -5.03
N PRO A 131 24.89 -4.05 -5.00
CA PRO A 131 24.65 -4.90 -4.59
C PRO A 131 24.40 -5.44 -3.84
N VAL A 132 24.32 -5.44 -3.78
CA VAL A 132 23.98 -5.83 -3.05
C VAL A 132 23.47 -6.23 -2.52
N ASP A 133 23.33 -6.28 -2.55
CA ASP A 133 22.81 -6.44 -2.04
C ASP A 133 22.27 -7.00 -1.70
N GLU A 134 22.28 -7.42 -1.97
CA GLU A 134 21.74 -7.80 -1.68
C GLU A 134 21.19 -8.26 -1.11
N GLY A 135 21.28 -8.53 -1.39
CA GLY A 135 20.65 -9.12 -0.99
C GLY A 135 20.42 -9.17 -0.01
N ASP A 136 20.75 -8.98 0.15
CA ASP A 136 20.57 -8.98 1.18
C ASP A 136 19.61 -8.57 1.67
N ILE A 137 19.04 -8.29 1.26
CA ILE A 137 18.08 -7.89 1.85
C ILE A 137 17.12 -8.73 2.04
N PRO A 138 16.92 -9.21 2.83
CA PRO A 138 16.00 -10.14 2.97
C PRO A 138 14.85 -9.66 3.53
N PHE A 139 13.97 -9.84 3.21
CA PHE A 139 12.80 -9.47 3.85
C PHE A 139 11.69 -10.38 3.67
#